data_107cdd04d8d997a84264c5d488c404b9
#
_entry.id   107cdd04d8d997a84264c5d488c404b9
#
_cell.length_a   1.000
_cell.length_b   1.000
_cell.length_c   1.000
_cell.angle_alpha   90.00
_cell.angle_beta   90.00
_cell.angle_gamma   90.00
#
_symmetry.space_group_name_H-M   'P 1'
#
loop_
_entity.id
_entity.type
_entity.pdbx_description
1 polymer ?
#
loop_
_entity_poly.entity_id
_entity_poly.type
_entity_poly.pdbx_seq_one_letter_code
_entity_poly.pdbx_strand_id
1 'polypeptide(L)'
;MHHAGAVTDARVAAAEICADLRMGEMLDPSFDRRTARLDARDRRWVRELVYGTLRRRSKIDAYLDARVRGGTVRLDADLLDLLRLGASQLLFMSSVPAYAAIAQTVELAKRRHGLGASKLANAVLRRLDREREALTVPTPNDPIEALALEGSHPRWIVARWVARWGLAQTAELLDANNREAPLVARPYHAVREQLEAMFESAGIHVGEAPLVRDSIVLSSPVSSLTDLGPFRQGLFHMQDPASTLVTLYACVPTGASAADLCAAPGGKSIELSRSAANVFASDVSFARLQRVVENTKRLEIGSLHAYVADARSPAIRPVDFVLVDAPCTGTGTFRRHPDARWRLKVSDLAVMSTIQRAILRAAAETVRPGGRLVYSTCSLEPEENEAQVERFLNEHPDWELDPPAEGAVPASVLDGGLLRVLPHLHGTDGAFAARLRRKA
;
A
#
# COMPACT_ATOMS: atom_id res chain seq x y z
N MET A 1 -25.53 29.86 11.85
CA MET A 1 -25.11 30.55 10.62
C MET A 1 -23.67 30.19 10.34
N HIS A 2 -23.39 29.18 9.46
CA HIS A 2 -22.03 28.88 9.04
C HIS A 2 -21.58 30.02 8.12
N HIS A 3 -20.49 30.68 8.48
CA HIS A 3 -19.86 31.71 7.66
C HIS A 3 -19.45 31.11 6.29
N ALA A 4 -20.11 31.59 5.23
CA ALA A 4 -19.90 31.14 3.84
C ALA A 4 -18.51 31.49 3.27
N GLY A 5 -17.52 31.88 4.08
CA GLY A 5 -16.20 32.33 3.68
C GLY A 5 -15.03 31.66 4.38
N ALA A 6 -15.23 30.82 5.39
CA ALA A 6 -14.12 30.14 6.07
C ALA A 6 -13.82 28.80 5.42
N VAL A 7 -12.53 28.57 5.06
CA VAL A 7 -12.06 27.26 4.60
C VAL A 7 -12.06 26.30 5.78
N THR A 8 -12.60 25.10 5.60
CA THR A 8 -12.60 24.07 6.66
C THR A 8 -11.20 23.51 6.89
N ASP A 9 -10.91 23.12 8.14
CA ASP A 9 -9.63 22.52 8.52
C ASP A 9 -9.34 21.23 7.72
N ALA A 10 -10.36 20.46 7.40
CA ALA A 10 -10.26 19.28 6.55
C ALA A 10 -9.70 19.59 5.14
N ARG A 11 -10.15 20.71 4.52
CA ARG A 11 -9.62 21.13 3.20
C ARG A 11 -8.21 21.70 3.29
N VAL A 12 -7.90 22.39 4.37
CA VAL A 12 -6.53 22.85 4.65
C VAL A 12 -5.62 21.64 4.80
N ALA A 13 -6.00 20.66 5.61
CA ALA A 13 -5.23 19.42 5.80
C ALA A 13 -5.00 18.69 4.46
N ALA A 14 -6.04 18.55 3.62
CA ALA A 14 -5.91 17.93 2.30
C ALA A 14 -4.90 18.66 1.40
N ALA A 15 -4.95 20.00 1.37
CA ALA A 15 -4.01 20.80 0.59
C ALA A 15 -2.57 20.71 1.14
N GLU A 16 -2.40 20.61 2.45
CA GLU A 16 -1.09 20.43 3.07
C GLU A 16 -0.50 19.04 2.83
N ILE A 17 -1.33 17.98 2.83
CA ILE A 17 -0.89 16.64 2.43
C ILE A 17 -0.35 16.67 1.00
N CYS A 18 -1.04 17.31 0.05
CA CYS A 18 -0.53 17.44 -1.32
C CYS A 18 0.83 18.18 -1.36
N ALA A 19 1.00 19.23 -0.53
CA ALA A 19 2.28 19.93 -0.42
C ALA A 19 3.40 19.03 0.11
N ASP A 20 3.12 18.26 1.16
CA ASP A 20 4.07 17.28 1.74
C ASP A 20 4.51 16.23 0.70
N LEU A 21 3.55 15.70 -0.09
CA LEU A 21 3.83 14.74 -1.16
C LEU A 21 4.75 15.34 -2.25
N ARG A 22 4.60 16.62 -2.60
CA ARG A 22 5.52 17.31 -3.53
C ARG A 22 6.93 17.44 -2.97
N MET A 23 7.06 17.54 -1.65
CA MET A 23 8.36 17.55 -0.96
C MET A 23 8.97 16.17 -0.79
N GLY A 24 8.30 15.10 -1.29
CA GLY A 24 8.80 13.73 -1.27
C GLY A 24 8.37 12.93 -0.04
N GLU A 25 7.49 13.46 0.82
CA GLU A 25 6.94 12.68 1.93
C GLU A 25 5.98 11.59 1.42
N MET A 26 5.82 10.53 2.22
CA MET A 26 4.86 9.47 1.95
C MET A 26 3.45 9.88 2.41
N LEU A 27 2.43 9.37 1.72
CA LEU A 27 1.04 9.71 1.96
C LEU A 27 0.59 9.41 3.40
N ASP A 28 0.79 8.19 3.89
CA ASP A 28 0.25 7.79 5.20
C ASP A 28 0.85 8.59 6.37
N PRO A 29 2.19 8.79 6.48
CA PRO A 29 2.77 9.64 7.52
C PRO A 29 2.27 11.09 7.46
N SER A 30 2.18 11.68 6.27
CA SER A 30 1.63 13.03 6.09
C SER A 30 0.17 13.08 6.49
N PHE A 31 -0.64 12.13 6.03
CA PHE A 31 -2.05 12.02 6.39
C PHE A 31 -2.24 11.96 7.91
N ASP A 32 -1.55 11.06 8.60
CA ASP A 32 -1.65 10.89 10.06
C ASP A 32 -1.29 12.18 10.79
N ARG A 33 -0.21 12.84 10.41
CA ARG A 33 0.25 14.11 11.00
C ARG A 33 -0.75 15.24 10.76
N ARG A 34 -1.21 15.41 9.51
CA ARG A 34 -2.08 16.55 9.13
C ARG A 34 -3.51 16.40 9.61
N THR A 35 -3.95 15.17 9.86
CA THR A 35 -5.32 14.90 10.34
C THR A 35 -5.41 14.59 11.83
N ALA A 36 -4.31 14.63 12.58
CA ALA A 36 -4.26 14.24 13.98
C ALA A 36 -5.27 15.01 14.90
N ARG A 37 -5.60 16.26 14.52
CA ARG A 37 -6.53 17.12 15.29
C ARG A 37 -7.96 17.11 14.75
N LEU A 38 -8.21 16.42 13.63
CA LEU A 38 -9.54 16.32 13.05
C LEU A 38 -10.35 15.22 13.73
N ASP A 39 -11.66 15.40 13.78
CA ASP A 39 -12.54 14.33 14.21
C ASP A 39 -12.58 13.16 13.21
N ALA A 40 -13.19 12.05 13.60
CA ALA A 40 -13.24 10.83 12.79
C ALA A 40 -13.98 11.03 11.45
N ARG A 41 -14.99 11.92 11.40
CA ARG A 41 -15.74 12.23 10.18
C ARG A 41 -14.89 13.02 9.20
N ASP A 42 -14.27 14.08 9.65
CA ASP A 42 -13.40 14.93 8.84
C ASP A 42 -12.16 14.17 8.38
N ARG A 43 -11.61 13.31 9.24
CA ARG A 43 -10.48 12.45 8.90
C ARG A 43 -10.83 11.48 7.76
N ARG A 44 -12.01 10.83 7.79
CA ARG A 44 -12.50 9.99 6.68
C ARG A 44 -12.72 10.81 5.41
N TRP A 45 -13.30 11.99 5.53
CA TRP A 45 -13.52 12.87 4.39
C TRP A 45 -12.21 13.30 3.71
N VAL A 46 -11.18 13.67 4.49
CA VAL A 46 -9.83 13.98 3.96
C VAL A 46 -9.23 12.76 3.25
N ARG A 47 -9.40 11.56 3.83
CA ARG A 47 -8.93 10.32 3.22
C ARG A 47 -9.61 10.09 1.86
N GLU A 48 -10.93 10.16 1.81
CA GLU A 48 -11.70 10.02 0.56
C GLU A 48 -11.23 11.03 -0.50
N LEU A 49 -11.08 12.29 -0.13
CA LEU A 49 -10.65 13.35 -1.03
C LEU A 49 -9.23 13.13 -1.56
N VAL A 50 -8.25 12.96 -0.69
CA VAL A 50 -6.84 12.91 -1.08
C VAL A 50 -6.53 11.61 -1.82
N TYR A 51 -6.92 10.45 -1.27
CA TYR A 51 -6.67 9.15 -1.90
C TYR A 51 -7.48 9.01 -3.20
N GLY A 52 -8.73 9.50 -3.23
CA GLY A 52 -9.56 9.53 -4.43
C GLY A 52 -8.98 10.41 -5.54
N THR A 53 -8.43 11.57 -5.19
CA THR A 53 -7.73 12.46 -6.13
C THR A 53 -6.51 11.76 -6.73
N LEU A 54 -5.69 11.12 -5.91
CA LEU A 54 -4.49 10.39 -6.37
C LEU A 54 -4.84 9.21 -7.29
N ARG A 55 -5.91 8.46 -6.97
CA ARG A 55 -6.37 7.34 -7.82
C ARG A 55 -6.87 7.78 -9.18
N ARG A 56 -7.38 9.01 -9.30
CA ARG A 56 -7.99 9.55 -10.55
C ARG A 56 -7.19 10.70 -11.16
N ARG A 57 -5.94 10.85 -10.74
CA ARG A 57 -5.12 12.02 -11.08
C ARG A 57 -5.02 12.29 -12.58
N SER A 58 -4.77 11.27 -13.41
CA SER A 58 -4.66 11.47 -14.86
C SER A 58 -5.96 11.95 -15.49
N LYS A 59 -7.11 11.38 -15.07
CA LYS A 59 -8.44 11.83 -15.55
C LYS A 59 -8.72 13.26 -15.13
N ILE A 60 -8.45 13.59 -13.87
CA ILE A 60 -8.63 14.95 -13.34
C ILE A 60 -7.72 15.92 -14.12
N ASP A 61 -6.48 15.56 -14.33
CA ASP A 61 -5.52 16.39 -15.08
C ASP A 61 -5.99 16.62 -16.52
N ALA A 62 -6.49 15.61 -17.22
CA ALA A 62 -7.05 15.75 -18.56
C ALA A 62 -8.27 16.71 -18.60
N TYR A 63 -9.16 16.61 -17.62
CA TYR A 63 -10.31 17.52 -17.52
C TYR A 63 -9.88 18.96 -17.22
N LEU A 64 -8.89 19.16 -16.36
CA LEU A 64 -8.36 20.47 -16.05
C LEU A 64 -7.59 21.08 -17.22
N ASP A 65 -6.76 20.27 -17.90
CA ASP A 65 -5.93 20.72 -19.01
C ASP A 65 -6.77 21.31 -20.16
N ALA A 66 -7.87 20.67 -20.49
CA ALA A 66 -8.82 21.17 -21.51
C ALA A 66 -9.52 22.49 -21.11
N ARG A 67 -9.43 22.91 -19.84
CA ARG A 67 -10.12 24.09 -19.29
C ARG A 67 -9.19 25.21 -18.85
N VAL A 68 -7.91 24.93 -18.74
CA VAL A 68 -6.87 25.91 -18.42
C VAL A 68 -6.30 26.45 -19.70
N ARG A 69 -6.35 27.78 -19.90
CA ARG A 69 -5.77 28.41 -21.10
C ARG A 69 -4.26 28.19 -21.14
N GLY A 70 -3.81 27.47 -22.15
CA GLY A 70 -2.39 27.12 -22.35
C GLY A 70 -1.93 25.90 -21.56
N GLY A 71 -2.89 25.11 -21.03
CA GLY A 71 -2.65 23.85 -20.34
C GLY A 71 -2.23 23.99 -18.87
N THR A 72 -2.34 22.88 -18.15
CA THR A 72 -2.02 22.80 -16.73
C THR A 72 -0.52 22.89 -16.44
N VAL A 73 0.33 22.61 -17.43
CA VAL A 73 1.80 22.66 -17.32
C VAL A 73 2.34 24.06 -16.94
N ARG A 74 1.55 25.10 -17.19
CA ARG A 74 1.90 26.49 -16.86
C ARG A 74 1.54 26.92 -15.45
N LEU A 75 0.80 26.10 -14.75
CA LEU A 75 0.36 26.40 -13.40
C LEU A 75 1.45 26.12 -12.37
N ASP A 76 1.46 26.93 -11.32
CA ASP A 76 2.17 26.57 -10.12
C ASP A 76 1.68 25.21 -9.61
N ALA A 77 2.59 24.39 -9.11
CA ALA A 77 2.28 23.01 -8.72
C ALA A 77 1.29 22.94 -7.54
N ASP A 78 1.37 23.90 -6.58
CA ASP A 78 0.41 23.98 -5.47
C ASP A 78 -0.99 24.39 -5.97
N LEU A 79 -1.06 25.37 -6.88
CA LEU A 79 -2.33 25.78 -7.47
C LEU A 79 -2.97 24.63 -8.27
N LEU A 80 -2.17 23.85 -8.99
CA LEU A 80 -2.67 22.66 -9.71
C LEU A 80 -3.23 21.62 -8.74
N ASP A 81 -2.58 21.37 -7.60
CA ASP A 81 -3.11 20.45 -6.59
C ASP A 81 -4.41 20.97 -5.97
N LEU A 82 -4.54 22.27 -5.72
CA LEU A 82 -5.81 22.84 -5.28
C LEU A 82 -6.91 22.63 -6.31
N LEU A 83 -6.62 22.80 -7.59
CA LEU A 83 -7.58 22.54 -8.67
C LEU A 83 -7.94 21.04 -8.76
N ARG A 84 -6.98 20.14 -8.59
CA ARG A 84 -7.22 18.69 -8.53
C ARG A 84 -8.17 18.33 -7.38
N LEU A 85 -7.93 18.86 -6.17
CA LEU A 85 -8.80 18.67 -5.02
C LEU A 85 -10.20 19.26 -5.24
N GLY A 86 -10.30 20.43 -5.85
CA GLY A 86 -11.57 21.05 -6.22
C GLY A 86 -12.35 20.22 -7.23
N ALA A 87 -11.69 19.80 -8.30
CA ALA A 87 -12.26 18.93 -9.34
C ALA A 87 -12.70 17.57 -8.77
N SER A 88 -11.88 16.97 -7.90
CA SER A 88 -12.23 15.71 -7.24
C SER A 88 -13.50 15.82 -6.41
N GLN A 89 -13.66 16.90 -5.63
CA GLN A 89 -14.90 17.16 -4.87
C GLN A 89 -16.11 17.31 -5.78
N LEU A 90 -15.97 18.02 -6.91
CA LEU A 90 -17.07 18.26 -7.86
C LEU A 90 -17.51 16.98 -8.58
N LEU A 91 -16.57 16.14 -8.97
CA LEU A 91 -16.83 15.03 -9.90
C LEU A 91 -17.05 13.69 -9.20
N PHE A 92 -16.44 13.50 -8.02
CA PHE A 92 -16.35 12.17 -7.41
C PHE A 92 -16.82 12.09 -5.96
N MET A 93 -17.24 13.22 -5.35
CA MET A 93 -17.74 13.24 -3.98
C MET A 93 -19.19 13.75 -3.94
N SER A 94 -20.14 12.84 -4.03
CA SER A 94 -21.58 13.17 -4.06
C SER A 94 -22.07 13.89 -2.77
N SER A 95 -21.37 13.71 -1.67
CA SER A 95 -21.67 14.36 -0.38
C SER A 95 -21.27 15.84 -0.34
N VAL A 96 -20.55 16.35 -1.34
CA VAL A 96 -20.07 17.74 -1.37
C VAL A 96 -20.86 18.57 -2.36
N PRO A 97 -21.62 19.60 -1.91
CA PRO A 97 -22.30 20.52 -2.81
C PRO A 97 -21.31 21.28 -3.69
N ALA A 98 -21.61 21.42 -4.98
CA ALA A 98 -20.72 22.06 -5.96
C ALA A 98 -20.31 23.48 -5.55
N TYR A 99 -21.25 24.28 -5.03
CA TYR A 99 -20.95 25.63 -4.57
C TYR A 99 -19.90 25.65 -3.45
N ALA A 100 -19.94 24.66 -2.54
CA ALA A 100 -18.99 24.58 -1.42
C ALA A 100 -17.60 24.13 -1.90
N ALA A 101 -17.53 23.15 -2.82
CA ALA A 101 -16.29 22.73 -3.45
C ALA A 101 -15.59 23.90 -4.16
N ILE A 102 -16.35 24.67 -4.97
CA ILE A 102 -15.81 25.81 -5.70
C ILE A 102 -15.39 26.93 -4.75
N ALA A 103 -16.28 27.38 -3.87
CA ALA A 103 -16.01 28.54 -3.01
C ALA A 103 -14.78 28.34 -2.12
N GLN A 104 -14.65 27.15 -1.51
CA GLN A 104 -13.53 26.88 -0.61
C GLN A 104 -12.22 26.65 -1.33
N THR A 105 -12.24 26.03 -2.52
CA THR A 105 -11.02 25.91 -3.34
C THR A 105 -10.55 27.28 -3.84
N VAL A 106 -11.48 28.14 -4.26
CA VAL A 106 -11.18 29.52 -4.67
C VAL A 106 -10.59 30.33 -3.53
N GLU A 107 -11.12 30.19 -2.32
CA GLU A 107 -10.59 30.87 -1.14
C GLU A 107 -9.19 30.36 -0.76
N LEU A 108 -8.93 29.05 -0.83
CA LEU A 108 -7.58 28.50 -0.67
C LEU A 108 -6.61 29.06 -1.70
N ALA A 109 -7.00 29.07 -2.98
CA ALA A 109 -6.18 29.64 -4.05
C ALA A 109 -5.89 31.14 -3.83
N LYS A 110 -6.88 31.89 -3.32
CA LYS A 110 -6.68 33.30 -2.96
C LYS A 110 -5.67 33.48 -1.84
N ARG A 111 -5.78 32.70 -0.77
CA ARG A 111 -4.89 32.78 0.39
C ARG A 111 -3.44 32.43 0.06
N ARG A 112 -3.24 31.43 -0.80
CA ARG A 112 -1.88 30.94 -1.14
C ARG A 112 -1.23 31.66 -2.32
N HIS A 113 -2.03 32.06 -3.31
CA HIS A 113 -1.53 32.58 -4.60
C HIS A 113 -2.15 33.93 -5.01
N GLY A 114 -3.03 34.52 -4.21
CA GLY A 114 -3.60 35.83 -4.45
C GLY A 114 -4.80 35.84 -5.41
N LEU A 115 -5.24 37.06 -5.77
CA LEU A 115 -6.50 37.30 -6.53
C LEU A 115 -6.49 36.69 -7.94
N GLY A 116 -5.34 36.68 -8.61
CA GLY A 116 -5.23 36.10 -9.98
C GLY A 116 -5.54 34.62 -9.98
N ALA A 117 -4.95 33.86 -9.06
CA ALA A 117 -5.17 32.43 -8.90
C ALA A 117 -6.61 32.11 -8.47
N SER A 118 -7.21 32.93 -7.62
CA SER A 118 -8.62 32.72 -7.21
C SER A 118 -9.59 32.92 -8.40
N LYS A 119 -9.34 33.92 -9.26
CA LYS A 119 -10.15 34.14 -10.48
C LYS A 119 -10.00 32.96 -11.45
N LEU A 120 -8.79 32.45 -11.64
CA LEU A 120 -8.53 31.27 -12.47
C LEU A 120 -9.25 30.04 -11.91
N ALA A 121 -9.07 29.74 -10.62
CA ALA A 121 -9.71 28.60 -9.95
C ALA A 121 -11.25 28.66 -10.09
N ASN A 122 -11.84 29.82 -9.86
CA ASN A 122 -13.28 30.02 -10.03
C ASN A 122 -13.74 29.77 -11.47
N ALA A 123 -13.02 30.32 -12.47
CA ALA A 123 -13.38 30.14 -13.89
C ALA A 123 -13.28 28.67 -14.30
N VAL A 124 -12.18 27.98 -13.96
CA VAL A 124 -11.93 26.57 -14.31
C VAL A 124 -12.95 25.65 -13.64
N LEU A 125 -13.15 25.78 -12.32
CA LEU A 125 -14.05 24.89 -11.58
C LEU A 125 -15.53 25.12 -11.94
N ARG A 126 -15.98 26.38 -12.16
CA ARG A 126 -17.33 26.63 -12.62
C ARG A 126 -17.58 26.12 -14.05
N ARG A 127 -16.58 26.19 -14.92
CA ARG A 127 -16.68 25.59 -16.24
C ARG A 127 -16.75 24.07 -16.15
N LEU A 128 -15.92 23.45 -15.31
CA LEU A 128 -15.95 22.01 -15.05
C LEU A 128 -17.30 21.54 -14.52
N ASP A 129 -17.90 22.27 -13.60
CA ASP A 129 -19.22 21.96 -13.01
C ASP A 129 -20.35 22.04 -14.07
N ARG A 130 -20.35 23.08 -14.91
CA ARG A 130 -21.36 23.20 -15.98
C ARG A 130 -21.26 22.12 -17.06
N GLU A 131 -20.04 21.65 -17.33
CA GLU A 131 -19.77 20.67 -18.37
C GLU A 131 -19.70 19.22 -17.84
N ARG A 132 -19.97 19.00 -16.54
CA ARG A 132 -19.68 17.73 -15.84
C ARG A 132 -20.35 16.51 -16.47
N GLU A 133 -21.58 16.66 -17.02
CA GLU A 133 -22.31 15.55 -17.65
C GLU A 133 -21.81 15.23 -19.08
N ALA A 134 -21.11 16.16 -19.69
CA ALA A 134 -20.51 16.00 -21.02
C ALA A 134 -19.01 15.75 -21.00
N LEU A 135 -18.44 15.47 -19.81
CA LEU A 135 -17.02 15.22 -19.68
C LEU A 135 -16.63 13.90 -20.36
N THR A 136 -15.73 14.00 -21.30
CA THR A 136 -15.08 12.84 -21.92
C THR A 136 -13.59 12.88 -21.65
N VAL A 137 -13.01 11.73 -21.37
CA VAL A 137 -11.56 11.58 -21.33
C VAL A 137 -11.08 11.52 -22.79
N PRO A 138 -10.07 12.30 -23.19
CA PRO A 138 -9.46 12.13 -24.50
C PRO A 138 -9.06 10.67 -24.71
N THR A 139 -9.33 10.14 -25.91
CA THR A 139 -8.91 8.78 -26.26
C THR A 139 -7.69 8.87 -27.20
N PRO A 140 -6.46 8.71 -26.65
CA PRO A 140 -5.26 8.66 -27.46
C PRO A 140 -5.30 7.50 -28.48
N ASN A 141 -4.62 7.66 -29.61
CA ASN A 141 -4.50 6.60 -30.61
C ASN A 141 -3.61 5.44 -30.14
N ASP A 142 -2.64 5.71 -29.27
CA ASP A 142 -1.81 4.69 -28.63
C ASP A 142 -2.63 3.96 -27.54
N PRO A 143 -2.89 2.66 -27.67
CA PRO A 143 -3.70 1.91 -26.72
C PRO A 143 -3.09 1.86 -25.30
N ILE A 144 -1.76 1.94 -25.17
CA ILE A 144 -1.08 2.00 -23.88
C ILE A 144 -1.32 3.36 -23.22
N GLU A 145 -1.26 4.45 -23.99
CA GLU A 145 -1.53 5.78 -23.46
C GLU A 145 -3.01 5.95 -23.09
N ALA A 146 -3.93 5.43 -23.92
CA ALA A 146 -5.35 5.41 -23.61
C ALA A 146 -5.63 4.65 -22.30
N LEU A 147 -5.04 3.47 -22.13
CA LEU A 147 -5.18 2.66 -20.94
C LEU A 147 -4.56 3.35 -19.71
N ALA A 148 -3.39 3.98 -19.84
CA ALA A 148 -2.72 4.71 -18.77
C ALA A 148 -3.54 5.92 -18.29
N LEU A 149 -4.16 6.64 -19.23
CA LEU A 149 -5.03 7.78 -18.93
C LEU A 149 -6.33 7.32 -18.27
N GLU A 150 -6.99 6.30 -18.83
CA GLU A 150 -8.24 5.75 -18.32
C GLU A 150 -8.05 5.11 -16.94
N GLY A 151 -7.02 4.29 -16.76
CA GLY A 151 -6.66 3.66 -15.51
C GLY A 151 -5.97 4.59 -14.49
N SER A 152 -5.59 5.80 -14.92
CA SER A 152 -4.89 6.78 -14.06
C SER A 152 -3.59 6.23 -13.45
N HIS A 153 -2.70 5.75 -14.33
CA HIS A 153 -1.35 5.28 -13.98
C HIS A 153 -0.30 5.91 -14.91
N PRO A 154 0.97 6.03 -14.49
CA PRO A 154 2.04 6.46 -15.36
C PRO A 154 2.21 5.52 -16.58
N ARG A 155 2.34 6.09 -17.78
CA ARG A 155 2.43 5.32 -19.05
C ARG A 155 3.55 4.28 -19.03
N TRP A 156 4.71 4.61 -18.41
CA TRP A 156 5.85 3.71 -18.40
C TRP A 156 5.57 2.38 -17.68
N ILE A 157 4.82 2.40 -16.56
CA ILE A 157 4.50 1.17 -15.81
C ILE A 157 3.40 0.37 -16.52
N VAL A 158 2.42 1.07 -17.13
CA VAL A 158 1.38 0.42 -17.93
C VAL A 158 2.00 -0.29 -19.13
N ALA A 159 2.96 0.34 -19.81
CA ALA A 159 3.68 -0.28 -20.94
C ALA A 159 4.40 -1.57 -20.51
N ARG A 160 5.02 -1.61 -19.31
CA ARG A 160 5.66 -2.81 -18.77
C ARG A 160 4.65 -3.92 -18.51
N TRP A 161 3.53 -3.58 -17.89
CA TRP A 161 2.49 -4.55 -17.57
C TRP A 161 1.78 -5.07 -18.81
N VAL A 162 1.53 -4.22 -19.80
CA VAL A 162 1.00 -4.66 -21.12
C VAL A 162 1.97 -5.61 -21.83
N ALA A 163 3.27 -5.34 -21.77
CA ALA A 163 4.28 -6.24 -22.35
C ALA A 163 4.30 -7.61 -21.63
N ARG A 164 3.97 -7.65 -20.34
CA ARG A 164 3.99 -8.88 -19.54
C ARG A 164 2.66 -9.66 -19.60
N TRP A 165 1.53 -9.00 -19.55
CA TRP A 165 0.21 -9.62 -19.37
C TRP A 165 -0.80 -9.27 -20.48
N GLY A 166 -0.45 -8.41 -21.42
CA GLY A 166 -1.36 -7.92 -22.46
C GLY A 166 -2.33 -6.83 -21.95
N LEU A 167 -3.06 -6.24 -22.87
CA LEU A 167 -3.95 -5.10 -22.59
C LEU A 167 -5.08 -5.46 -21.62
N ALA A 168 -5.75 -6.62 -21.83
CA ALA A 168 -6.93 -7.00 -21.05
C ALA A 168 -6.61 -7.19 -19.55
N GLN A 169 -5.61 -8.02 -19.23
CA GLN A 169 -5.23 -8.26 -17.83
C GLN A 169 -4.66 -6.99 -17.19
N THR A 170 -3.93 -6.18 -17.97
CA THR A 170 -3.45 -4.89 -17.46
C THR A 170 -4.62 -3.98 -17.10
N ALA A 171 -5.66 -3.88 -17.93
CA ALA A 171 -6.85 -3.09 -17.61
C ALA A 171 -7.49 -3.54 -16.27
N GLU A 172 -7.66 -4.84 -16.06
CA GLU A 172 -8.18 -5.40 -14.81
C GLU A 172 -7.27 -5.05 -13.61
N LEU A 173 -5.94 -5.08 -13.79
CA LEU A 173 -4.98 -4.68 -12.76
C LEU A 173 -5.10 -3.19 -12.40
N LEU A 174 -5.24 -2.31 -13.39
CA LEU A 174 -5.43 -0.88 -13.13
C LEU A 174 -6.75 -0.61 -12.39
N ASP A 175 -7.82 -1.34 -12.72
CA ASP A 175 -9.10 -1.26 -12.01
C ASP A 175 -8.97 -1.75 -10.57
N ALA A 176 -8.30 -2.88 -10.34
CA ALA A 176 -8.02 -3.39 -9.00
C ALA A 176 -7.22 -2.39 -8.15
N ASN A 177 -6.20 -1.74 -8.75
CA ASN A 177 -5.40 -0.70 -8.09
C ASN A 177 -6.20 0.57 -7.75
N ASN A 178 -7.30 0.83 -8.46
CA ASN A 178 -8.16 2.00 -8.22
C ASN A 178 -9.29 1.73 -7.22
N ARG A 179 -9.52 0.48 -6.83
CA ARG A 179 -10.46 0.14 -5.75
C ARG A 179 -9.85 0.47 -4.39
N GLU A 180 -10.69 0.78 -3.43
CA GLU A 180 -10.24 0.94 -2.06
C GLU A 180 -9.88 -0.42 -1.46
N ALA A 181 -8.71 -0.50 -0.83
CA ALA A 181 -8.29 -1.72 -0.16
C ALA A 181 -9.07 -1.88 1.15
N PRO A 182 -9.69 -3.05 1.40
CA PRO A 182 -10.42 -3.28 2.64
C PRO A 182 -9.46 -3.34 3.84
N LEU A 183 -10.01 -3.07 5.01
CA LEU A 183 -9.36 -3.40 6.27
C LEU A 183 -9.55 -4.88 6.55
N VAL A 184 -8.45 -5.59 6.87
CA VAL A 184 -8.50 -7.02 7.14
C VAL A 184 -7.91 -7.31 8.51
N ALA A 185 -8.73 -7.87 9.40
CA ALA A 185 -8.33 -8.35 10.71
C ALA A 185 -7.83 -9.79 10.61
N ARG A 186 -6.65 -10.05 11.15
CA ARG A 186 -6.07 -11.39 11.30
C ARG A 186 -6.18 -11.80 12.77
N PRO A 187 -7.02 -12.79 13.14
CA PRO A 187 -7.15 -13.27 14.51
C PRO A 187 -5.80 -13.75 15.08
N TYR A 188 -5.54 -13.46 16.35
CA TYR A 188 -4.33 -13.93 17.03
C TYR A 188 -4.65 -14.77 18.28
N HIS A 189 -5.28 -14.19 19.29
CA HIS A 189 -5.70 -14.91 20.51
C HIS A 189 -7.20 -15.28 20.51
N ALA A 190 -7.85 -15.21 19.37
CA ALA A 190 -9.25 -15.56 19.21
C ALA A 190 -9.42 -16.42 17.95
N VAL A 191 -10.47 -17.25 17.92
CA VAL A 191 -10.92 -17.89 16.69
C VAL A 191 -11.78 -16.92 15.87
N ARG A 192 -11.88 -17.18 14.59
CA ARG A 192 -12.58 -16.30 13.64
C ARG A 192 -14.02 -16.00 14.10
N GLU A 193 -14.79 -17.01 14.41
CA GLU A 193 -16.21 -16.91 14.75
C GLU A 193 -16.45 -16.05 16.02
N GLN A 194 -15.56 -16.16 17.00
CA GLN A 194 -15.59 -15.34 18.20
C GLN A 194 -15.36 -13.86 17.86
N LEU A 195 -14.37 -13.59 17.00
CA LEU A 195 -14.01 -12.23 16.63
C LEU A 195 -15.08 -11.59 15.72
N GLU A 196 -15.71 -12.36 14.82
CA GLU A 196 -16.83 -11.91 14.00
C GLU A 196 -18.00 -11.47 14.87
N ALA A 197 -18.42 -12.30 15.85
CA ALA A 197 -19.49 -11.94 16.77
C ALA A 197 -19.19 -10.65 17.57
N MET A 198 -17.93 -10.45 17.96
CA MET A 198 -17.51 -9.22 18.65
C MET A 198 -17.56 -8.00 17.74
N PHE A 199 -17.20 -8.11 16.46
CA PHE A 199 -17.31 -7.02 15.49
C PHE A 199 -18.76 -6.69 15.19
N GLU A 200 -19.61 -7.69 14.96
CA GLU A 200 -21.04 -7.49 14.71
C GLU A 200 -21.75 -6.83 15.90
N SER A 201 -21.40 -7.24 17.13
CA SER A 201 -21.94 -6.59 18.34
C SER A 201 -21.51 -5.13 18.47
N ALA A 202 -20.37 -4.77 17.88
CA ALA A 202 -19.90 -3.37 17.79
C ALA A 202 -20.46 -2.61 16.56
N GLY A 203 -21.40 -3.20 15.81
CA GLY A 203 -21.99 -2.62 14.60
C GLY A 203 -21.07 -2.60 13.38
N ILE A 204 -20.06 -3.46 13.36
CA ILE A 204 -19.12 -3.59 12.24
C ILE A 204 -19.52 -4.79 11.40
N HIS A 205 -19.85 -4.56 10.13
CA HIS A 205 -20.11 -5.64 9.20
C HIS A 205 -18.82 -6.35 8.81
N VAL A 206 -18.87 -7.67 8.81
CA VAL A 206 -17.75 -8.54 8.49
C VAL A 206 -17.98 -9.28 7.18
N GLY A 207 -16.89 -9.72 6.56
CA GLY A 207 -16.90 -10.47 5.32
C GLY A 207 -15.71 -11.42 5.22
N GLU A 208 -15.75 -12.31 4.23
CA GLU A 208 -14.66 -13.23 3.96
C GLU A 208 -13.46 -12.53 3.34
N ALA A 209 -12.28 -12.87 3.83
CA ALA A 209 -11.04 -12.42 3.21
C ALA A 209 -10.66 -13.37 2.05
N PRO A 210 -10.28 -12.84 0.88
CA PRO A 210 -9.85 -13.66 -0.22
C PRO A 210 -8.68 -14.56 0.15
N LEU A 211 -8.75 -15.86 -0.22
CA LEU A 211 -7.68 -16.85 -0.11
C LEU A 211 -7.20 -17.19 1.32
N VAL A 212 -7.61 -16.46 2.34
CA VAL A 212 -7.20 -16.70 3.74
C VAL A 212 -8.42 -16.80 4.64
N ARG A 213 -8.90 -18.03 4.84
CA ARG A 213 -10.16 -18.32 5.55
C ARG A 213 -10.27 -17.69 6.92
N ASP A 214 -9.17 -17.68 7.69
CA ASP A 214 -9.19 -17.18 9.07
C ASP A 214 -9.10 -15.66 9.18
N SER A 215 -8.93 -14.95 8.08
CA SER A 215 -8.92 -13.49 8.08
C SER A 215 -10.32 -12.93 7.82
N ILE A 216 -10.62 -11.76 8.40
CA ILE A 216 -11.94 -11.14 8.39
C ILE A 216 -11.85 -9.77 7.73
N VAL A 217 -12.63 -9.54 6.66
CA VAL A 217 -12.77 -8.21 6.06
C VAL A 217 -13.72 -7.38 6.92
N LEU A 218 -13.32 -6.16 7.27
CA LEU A 218 -14.15 -5.19 7.95
C LEU A 218 -14.77 -4.23 6.92
N SER A 219 -16.09 -4.34 6.71
CA SER A 219 -16.82 -3.66 5.62
C SER A 219 -17.49 -2.36 6.03
N SER A 220 -17.53 -2.01 7.31
CA SER A 220 -18.10 -0.77 7.81
C SER A 220 -17.03 0.26 8.17
N PRO A 221 -17.37 1.55 8.14
CA PRO A 221 -16.44 2.58 8.56
C PRO A 221 -16.12 2.43 10.05
N VAL A 222 -15.00 1.84 10.35
CA VAL A 222 -14.45 1.80 11.70
C VAL A 222 -13.96 3.20 12.05
N SER A 223 -14.51 3.80 13.08
CA SER A 223 -14.15 5.17 13.51
C SER A 223 -12.68 5.25 13.93
N SER A 224 -12.23 4.26 14.70
CA SER A 224 -10.84 4.05 15.08
C SER A 224 -10.66 2.59 15.47
N LEU A 225 -9.65 1.91 14.91
CA LEU A 225 -9.31 0.54 15.31
C LEU A 225 -8.88 0.46 16.78
N THR A 226 -8.17 1.48 17.26
CA THR A 226 -7.67 1.55 18.64
C THR A 226 -8.78 1.67 19.68
N ASP A 227 -9.99 2.06 19.27
CA ASP A 227 -11.15 2.17 20.14
C ASP A 227 -11.91 0.84 20.30
N LEU A 228 -11.64 -0.12 19.42
CA LEU A 228 -12.27 -1.43 19.49
C LEU A 228 -11.76 -2.24 20.68
N GLY A 229 -12.69 -2.78 21.47
CA GLY A 229 -12.38 -3.68 22.59
C GLY A 229 -11.48 -4.85 22.19
N PRO A 230 -11.83 -5.62 21.13
CA PRO A 230 -11.01 -6.74 20.66
C PRO A 230 -9.59 -6.34 20.23
N PHE A 231 -9.40 -5.12 19.68
CA PHE A 231 -8.07 -4.61 19.34
C PHE A 231 -7.23 -4.36 20.59
N ARG A 232 -7.79 -3.67 21.58
CA ARG A 232 -7.10 -3.37 22.85
C ARG A 232 -6.75 -4.64 23.65
N GLN A 233 -7.58 -5.67 23.53
CA GLN A 233 -7.36 -6.98 24.16
C GLN A 233 -6.35 -7.86 23.41
N GLY A 234 -5.78 -7.39 22.29
CA GLY A 234 -4.80 -8.16 21.54
C GLY A 234 -5.37 -9.37 20.78
N LEU A 235 -6.69 -9.40 20.49
CA LEU A 235 -7.31 -10.57 19.88
C LEU A 235 -7.04 -10.67 18.36
N PHE A 236 -6.55 -9.62 17.73
CA PHE A 236 -6.21 -9.60 16.31
C PHE A 236 -5.18 -8.54 15.98
N HIS A 237 -4.59 -8.64 14.80
CA HIS A 237 -3.81 -7.58 14.17
C HIS A 237 -4.31 -7.31 12.75
N MET A 238 -3.89 -6.17 12.16
CA MET A 238 -4.27 -5.82 10.78
C MET A 238 -3.24 -6.38 9.81
N GLN A 239 -3.69 -7.18 8.85
CA GLN A 239 -2.80 -7.72 7.82
C GLN A 239 -3.56 -8.00 6.51
N ASP A 240 -3.01 -7.60 5.36
CA ASP A 240 -3.55 -7.98 4.06
C ASP A 240 -3.37 -9.48 3.83
N PRO A 241 -4.35 -10.15 3.18
CA PRO A 241 -4.25 -11.57 2.89
C PRO A 241 -2.98 -11.96 2.10
N ALA A 242 -2.49 -11.11 1.18
CA ALA A 242 -1.24 -11.38 0.47
C ALA A 242 -0.04 -11.51 1.41
N SER A 243 0.05 -10.66 2.44
CA SER A 243 1.10 -10.76 3.47
C SER A 243 0.95 -12.03 4.32
N THR A 244 -0.30 -12.43 4.63
CA THR A 244 -0.56 -13.70 5.32
C THR A 244 -0.17 -14.89 4.45
N LEU A 245 -0.47 -14.86 3.16
CA LEU A 245 -0.07 -15.92 2.23
C LEU A 245 1.46 -16.11 2.17
N VAL A 246 2.24 -15.04 2.26
CA VAL A 246 3.70 -15.13 2.36
C VAL A 246 4.12 -15.93 3.59
N THR A 247 3.49 -15.71 4.75
CA THR A 247 3.84 -16.42 6.00
C THR A 247 3.34 -17.86 6.01
N LEU A 248 2.20 -18.14 5.41
CA LEU A 248 1.72 -19.51 5.19
C LEU A 248 2.63 -20.28 4.24
N TYR A 249 3.04 -19.66 3.13
CA TYR A 249 4.01 -20.21 2.18
C TYR A 249 5.38 -20.45 2.83
N ALA A 250 5.78 -19.62 3.77
CA ALA A 250 7.03 -19.75 4.51
C ALA A 250 7.13 -21.08 5.27
N CYS A 251 6.03 -21.63 5.78
CA CYS A 251 5.96 -22.88 6.55
C CYS A 251 7.09 -22.98 7.57
N VAL A 252 7.13 -22.02 8.50
CA VAL A 252 8.17 -22.00 9.54
C VAL A 252 8.09 -23.27 10.38
N PRO A 253 9.21 -24.01 10.56
CA PRO A 253 9.20 -25.21 11.39
C PRO A 253 8.84 -24.89 12.85
N THR A 254 8.00 -25.73 13.46
CA THR A 254 7.64 -25.58 14.86
C THR A 254 8.87 -25.66 15.75
N GLY A 255 9.01 -24.71 16.66
CA GLY A 255 10.15 -24.63 17.59
C GLY A 255 11.44 -24.06 16.99
N ALA A 256 11.42 -23.64 15.71
CA ALA A 256 12.58 -23.03 15.06
C ALA A 256 12.99 -21.71 15.70
N SER A 257 14.27 -21.38 15.62
CA SER A 257 14.78 -20.03 15.80
C SER A 257 14.65 -19.28 14.47
N ALA A 258 13.87 -18.21 14.44
CA ALA A 258 13.57 -17.47 13.22
C ALA A 258 14.06 -16.02 13.30
N ALA A 259 14.42 -15.44 12.15
CA ALA A 259 14.69 -14.01 12.00
C ALA A 259 13.82 -13.39 10.91
N ASP A 260 13.38 -12.14 11.12
CA ASP A 260 12.75 -11.27 10.14
C ASP A 260 13.61 -10.02 9.99
N LEU A 261 14.30 -9.89 8.88
CA LEU A 261 15.35 -8.87 8.72
C LEU A 261 14.84 -7.52 8.19
N CYS A 262 13.56 -7.43 7.79
CA CYS A 262 12.91 -6.20 7.34
C CYS A 262 11.51 -6.11 7.97
N ALA A 263 11.44 -6.25 9.29
CA ALA A 263 10.24 -6.66 10.02
C ALA A 263 9.10 -5.64 10.04
N ALA A 264 9.41 -4.34 10.02
CA ALA A 264 8.39 -3.33 10.26
C ALA A 264 7.34 -3.24 9.14
N PRO A 265 6.04 -3.20 9.50
CA PRO A 265 5.43 -2.89 10.81
C PRO A 265 5.16 -4.10 11.74
N GLY A 266 5.61 -5.32 11.42
CA GLY A 266 5.58 -6.47 12.31
C GLY A 266 4.57 -7.56 11.97
N GLY A 267 3.69 -7.37 11.01
CA GLY A 267 2.64 -8.36 10.71
C GLY A 267 3.17 -9.74 10.37
N LYS A 268 4.23 -9.84 9.56
CA LYS A 268 4.87 -11.11 9.22
C LYS A 268 5.60 -11.72 10.43
N SER A 269 6.35 -10.92 11.19
CA SER A 269 7.02 -11.37 12.42
C SER A 269 6.03 -11.95 13.43
N ILE A 270 4.83 -11.33 13.57
CA ILE A 270 3.74 -11.84 14.42
C ILE A 270 3.27 -13.21 13.94
N GLU A 271 3.07 -13.40 12.64
CA GLU A 271 2.67 -14.71 12.11
C GLU A 271 3.77 -15.77 12.29
N LEU A 272 5.07 -15.40 12.11
CA LEU A 272 6.18 -16.33 12.39
C LEU A 272 6.18 -16.79 13.84
N SER A 273 5.82 -15.94 14.80
CA SER A 273 5.81 -16.26 16.25
C SER A 273 4.77 -17.33 16.63
N ARG A 274 3.84 -17.66 15.75
CA ARG A 274 2.88 -18.76 15.97
C ARG A 274 3.54 -20.14 16.01
N SER A 275 4.64 -20.31 15.32
CA SER A 275 5.33 -21.61 15.18
C SER A 275 6.76 -21.57 15.70
N ALA A 276 7.46 -20.46 15.54
CA ALA A 276 8.85 -20.32 15.99
C ALA A 276 8.95 -20.23 17.52
N ALA A 277 9.99 -20.82 18.09
CA ALA A 277 10.31 -20.67 19.52
C ALA A 277 10.78 -19.26 19.86
N ASN A 278 11.52 -18.64 18.94
CA ASN A 278 11.95 -17.25 19.03
C ASN A 278 11.94 -16.59 17.65
N VAL A 279 11.50 -15.33 17.58
CA VAL A 279 11.56 -14.51 16.38
C VAL A 279 12.40 -13.27 16.66
N PHE A 280 13.49 -13.11 15.94
CA PHE A 280 14.36 -11.93 15.99
C PHE A 280 13.98 -10.98 14.86
N ALA A 281 13.25 -9.92 15.19
CA ALA A 281 12.68 -8.96 14.23
C ALA A 281 13.54 -7.70 14.17
N SER A 282 14.11 -7.39 13.00
CA SER A 282 14.93 -6.20 12.80
C SER A 282 14.40 -5.30 11.68
N ASP A 283 14.63 -4.00 11.82
CA ASP A 283 14.41 -3.00 10.78
C ASP A 283 15.47 -1.91 10.93
N VAL A 284 15.88 -1.29 9.83
CA VAL A 284 16.85 -0.19 9.84
C VAL A 284 16.27 1.07 10.49
N SER A 285 14.96 1.24 10.48
CA SER A 285 14.26 2.40 11.02
C SER A 285 13.75 2.15 12.44
N PHE A 286 14.35 2.82 13.42
CA PHE A 286 13.88 2.79 14.80
C PHE A 286 12.40 3.19 14.93
N ALA A 287 11.98 4.27 14.23
CA ALA A 287 10.60 4.75 14.28
C ALA A 287 9.59 3.74 13.72
N ARG A 288 9.96 2.99 12.67
CA ARG A 288 9.11 1.91 12.14
C ARG A 288 9.08 0.71 13.06
N LEU A 289 10.20 0.37 13.69
CA LEU A 289 10.34 -0.75 14.61
C LEU A 289 9.50 -0.56 15.88
N GLN A 290 9.24 0.67 16.32
CA GLN A 290 8.36 0.96 17.45
C GLN A 290 6.96 0.34 17.25
N ARG A 291 6.43 0.31 16.03
CA ARG A 291 5.16 -0.34 15.72
C ARG A 291 5.20 -1.86 15.94
N VAL A 292 6.34 -2.49 15.66
CA VAL A 292 6.56 -3.91 15.98
C VAL A 292 6.49 -4.12 17.49
N VAL A 293 7.20 -3.30 18.27
CA VAL A 293 7.23 -3.37 19.73
C VAL A 293 5.85 -3.12 20.35
N GLU A 294 5.11 -2.12 19.85
CA GLU A 294 3.75 -1.83 20.32
C GLU A 294 2.79 -2.99 20.06
N ASN A 295 2.81 -3.57 18.85
CA ASN A 295 2.00 -4.72 18.51
C ASN A 295 2.40 -5.97 19.30
N THR A 296 3.69 -6.22 19.49
CA THR A 296 4.20 -7.33 20.30
C THR A 296 3.69 -7.25 21.74
N LYS A 297 3.73 -6.06 22.34
CA LYS A 297 3.19 -5.84 23.71
C LYS A 297 1.68 -6.02 23.74
N ARG A 298 0.95 -5.44 22.81
CA ARG A 298 -0.52 -5.52 22.74
C ARG A 298 -1.01 -6.95 22.53
N LEU A 299 -0.29 -7.74 21.76
CA LEU A 299 -0.58 -9.15 21.46
C LEU A 299 0.08 -10.12 22.47
N GLU A 300 0.76 -9.60 23.50
CA GLU A 300 1.42 -10.38 24.56
C GLU A 300 2.37 -11.47 24.03
N ILE A 301 3.14 -11.16 22.96
CA ILE A 301 4.05 -12.11 22.31
C ILE A 301 5.40 -12.09 23.00
N GLY A 302 5.66 -13.06 23.90
CA GLY A 302 6.93 -13.17 24.62
C GLY A 302 8.11 -13.67 23.80
N SER A 303 7.84 -14.34 22.67
CA SER A 303 8.87 -14.94 21.81
C SER A 303 9.41 -14.00 20.69
N LEU A 304 8.92 -12.78 20.58
CA LEU A 304 9.33 -11.83 19.54
C LEU A 304 10.24 -10.75 20.14
N HIS A 305 11.48 -10.68 19.61
CA HIS A 305 12.54 -9.79 20.06
C HIS A 305 12.89 -8.78 18.97
N ALA A 306 12.58 -7.50 19.20
CA ALA A 306 12.80 -6.43 18.21
C ALA A 306 14.11 -5.69 18.49
N TYR A 307 14.91 -5.44 17.41
CA TYR A 307 16.16 -4.67 17.49
C TYR A 307 16.42 -3.91 16.18
N VAL A 308 17.19 -2.83 16.25
CA VAL A 308 17.56 -2.03 15.07
C VAL A 308 18.79 -2.64 14.41
N ALA A 309 18.67 -2.99 13.12
CA ALA A 309 19.81 -3.44 12.30
C ALA A 309 19.54 -3.17 10.81
N ASP A 310 20.61 -3.03 10.05
CA ASP A 310 20.56 -3.01 8.60
C ASP A 310 20.60 -4.45 8.07
N ALA A 311 19.60 -4.84 7.30
CA ALA A 311 19.52 -6.18 6.72
C ALA A 311 20.68 -6.51 5.75
N ARG A 312 21.45 -5.51 5.29
CA ARG A 312 22.70 -5.71 4.52
C ARG A 312 23.87 -6.13 5.39
N SER A 313 23.75 -6.01 6.72
CA SER A 313 24.72 -6.42 7.73
C SER A 313 23.98 -6.90 8.98
N PRO A 314 23.28 -8.06 8.91
CA PRO A 314 22.44 -8.53 10.00
C PRO A 314 23.24 -8.79 11.28
N ALA A 315 22.81 -8.18 12.40
CA ALA A 315 23.46 -8.33 13.69
C ALA A 315 22.86 -9.53 14.47
N ILE A 316 22.90 -10.72 13.86
CA ILE A 316 22.34 -11.95 14.45
C ILE A 316 23.25 -13.17 14.16
N ARG A 317 23.27 -14.10 15.11
CA ARG A 317 23.89 -15.41 14.88
C ARG A 317 23.02 -16.26 13.95
N PRO A 318 23.60 -17.27 13.25
CA PRO A 318 22.83 -18.13 12.36
C PRO A 318 21.63 -18.78 13.06
N VAL A 319 20.48 -18.74 12.41
CA VAL A 319 19.18 -19.27 12.84
C VAL A 319 18.68 -20.37 11.89
N ASP A 320 17.60 -21.04 12.24
CA ASP A 320 17.04 -22.14 11.45
C ASP A 320 16.20 -21.63 10.27
N PHE A 321 15.63 -20.42 10.43
CA PHE A 321 14.73 -19.82 9.45
C PHE A 321 14.94 -18.30 9.35
N VAL A 322 15.01 -17.77 8.14
CA VAL A 322 15.12 -16.33 7.88
C VAL A 322 14.03 -15.89 6.92
N LEU A 323 13.31 -14.83 7.27
CA LEU A 323 12.42 -14.09 6.38
C LEU A 323 13.10 -12.77 5.96
N VAL A 324 13.09 -12.50 4.67
CA VAL A 324 13.43 -11.20 4.08
C VAL A 324 12.22 -10.70 3.32
N ASP A 325 11.40 -9.88 3.98
CA ASP A 325 10.37 -9.10 3.29
C ASP A 325 11.03 -7.82 2.76
N ALA A 326 11.66 -7.95 1.61
CA ALA A 326 12.62 -6.97 1.11
C ALA A 326 11.99 -5.60 0.80
N PRO A 327 12.68 -4.48 1.10
CA PRO A 327 12.26 -3.18 0.61
C PRO A 327 12.18 -3.24 -0.92
N CYS A 328 11.07 -2.74 -1.48
CA CYS A 328 10.79 -2.84 -2.91
C CYS A 328 10.00 -1.62 -3.41
N THR A 329 9.77 -1.55 -4.71
CA THR A 329 8.98 -0.48 -5.33
C THR A 329 7.50 -0.50 -4.94
N GLY A 330 7.01 -1.62 -4.41
CA GLY A 330 5.64 -1.74 -3.90
C GLY A 330 4.55 -1.67 -4.97
N THR A 331 4.84 -2.02 -6.22
CA THR A 331 3.90 -1.91 -7.35
C THR A 331 2.64 -2.76 -7.18
N GLY A 332 2.67 -3.76 -6.32
CA GLY A 332 1.50 -4.58 -5.95
C GLY A 332 0.59 -3.95 -4.90
N THR A 333 0.93 -2.80 -4.32
CA THR A 333 0.18 -2.16 -3.23
C THR A 333 -0.46 -0.81 -3.59
N PHE A 334 -0.56 -0.47 -4.88
CA PHE A 334 -1.07 0.83 -5.33
C PHE A 334 -2.52 1.12 -4.91
N ARG A 335 -3.31 0.11 -4.61
CA ARG A 335 -4.65 0.31 -4.06
C ARG A 335 -4.64 0.89 -2.64
N ARG A 336 -3.59 0.59 -1.83
CA ARG A 336 -3.36 1.15 -0.48
C ARG A 336 -2.60 2.45 -0.53
N HIS A 337 -1.56 2.51 -1.37
CA HIS A 337 -0.63 3.62 -1.48
C HIS A 337 -0.70 4.25 -2.88
N PRO A 338 -1.79 4.95 -3.23
CA PRO A 338 -1.99 5.48 -4.58
C PRO A 338 -0.99 6.58 -4.96
N ASP A 339 -0.32 7.19 -3.99
CA ASP A 339 0.78 8.14 -4.20
C ASP A 339 2.02 7.48 -4.77
N ALA A 340 2.28 6.22 -4.42
CA ALA A 340 3.48 5.50 -4.83
C ALA A 340 3.62 5.45 -6.36
N ARG A 341 2.52 5.22 -7.09
CA ARG A 341 2.55 5.18 -8.57
C ARG A 341 3.02 6.47 -9.21
N TRP A 342 2.84 7.62 -8.54
CA TRP A 342 3.21 8.94 -9.05
C TRP A 342 4.61 9.38 -8.65
N ARG A 343 5.17 8.80 -7.58
CA ARG A 343 6.55 9.06 -7.13
C ARG A 343 7.56 8.16 -7.82
N LEU A 344 7.15 6.93 -8.14
CA LEU A 344 8.02 5.89 -8.69
C LEU A 344 8.55 6.26 -10.08
N LYS A 345 9.84 6.02 -10.27
CA LYS A 345 10.56 6.20 -11.54
C LYS A 345 11.12 4.86 -12.03
N VAL A 346 11.33 4.72 -13.33
CA VAL A 346 11.96 3.51 -13.91
C VAL A 346 13.31 3.18 -13.27
N SER A 347 14.10 4.22 -12.93
CA SER A 347 15.40 4.07 -12.28
C SER A 347 15.34 3.41 -10.90
N ASP A 348 14.20 3.52 -10.21
CA ASP A 348 14.05 3.01 -8.84
C ASP A 348 14.06 1.46 -8.83
N LEU A 349 13.66 0.82 -9.92
CA LEU A 349 13.74 -0.64 -10.09
C LEU A 349 15.19 -1.13 -9.96
N ALA A 350 16.12 -0.49 -10.64
CA ALA A 350 17.54 -0.86 -10.58
C ALA A 350 18.14 -0.59 -9.19
N VAL A 351 17.75 0.50 -8.55
CA VAL A 351 18.19 0.85 -7.19
C VAL A 351 17.70 -0.19 -6.20
N MET A 352 16.40 -0.52 -6.22
CA MET A 352 15.82 -1.52 -5.30
C MET A 352 16.39 -2.91 -5.55
N SER A 353 16.52 -3.33 -6.82
CA SER A 353 17.16 -4.60 -7.19
C SER A 353 18.58 -4.74 -6.62
N THR A 354 19.36 -3.67 -6.61
CA THR A 354 20.72 -3.65 -6.04
C THR A 354 20.69 -3.81 -4.51
N ILE A 355 19.78 -3.12 -3.83
CA ILE A 355 19.59 -3.21 -2.37
C ILE A 355 19.13 -4.61 -1.99
N GLN A 356 18.14 -5.15 -2.69
CA GLN A 356 17.60 -6.50 -2.47
C GLN A 356 18.66 -7.60 -2.63
N ARG A 357 19.49 -7.49 -3.65
CA ARG A 357 20.61 -8.43 -3.85
C ARG A 357 21.57 -8.41 -2.66
N ALA A 358 21.92 -7.21 -2.15
CA ALA A 358 22.82 -7.10 -1.00
C ALA A 358 22.19 -7.69 0.27
N ILE A 359 20.88 -7.45 0.50
CA ILE A 359 20.14 -8.00 1.63
C ILE A 359 20.04 -9.53 1.52
N LEU A 360 19.66 -10.06 0.37
CA LEU A 360 19.47 -11.50 0.15
C LEU A 360 20.78 -12.26 0.39
N ARG A 361 21.90 -11.74 -0.11
CA ARG A 361 23.22 -12.29 0.14
C ARG A 361 23.60 -12.31 1.62
N ALA A 362 23.41 -11.18 2.32
CA ALA A 362 23.72 -11.07 3.74
C ALA A 362 22.80 -11.96 4.60
N ALA A 363 21.54 -12.06 4.26
CA ALA A 363 20.57 -12.93 4.91
C ALA A 363 20.95 -14.41 4.80
N ALA A 364 21.46 -14.84 3.65
CA ALA A 364 21.89 -16.23 3.43
C ALA A 364 23.00 -16.66 4.40
N GLU A 365 23.90 -15.75 4.78
CA GLU A 365 24.96 -16.01 5.75
C GLU A 365 24.44 -16.27 7.17
N THR A 366 23.24 -15.80 7.48
CA THR A 366 22.58 -15.96 8.80
C THR A 366 21.70 -17.21 8.90
N VAL A 367 21.65 -18.03 7.85
CA VAL A 367 20.91 -19.30 7.86
C VAL A 367 21.89 -20.46 8.16
N ARG A 368 21.51 -21.32 9.10
CA ARG A 368 22.29 -22.55 9.39
C ARG A 368 22.28 -23.51 8.19
N PRO A 369 23.28 -24.39 8.05
CA PRO A 369 23.19 -25.53 7.13
C PRO A 369 21.89 -26.31 7.36
N GLY A 370 21.19 -26.70 6.30
CA GLY A 370 19.86 -27.31 6.35
C GLY A 370 18.70 -26.37 6.67
N GLY A 371 18.96 -25.12 7.05
CA GLY A 371 17.96 -24.09 7.32
C GLY A 371 17.31 -23.52 6.07
N ARG A 372 16.34 -22.62 6.29
CA ARG A 372 15.51 -22.04 5.21
C ARG A 372 15.56 -20.52 5.21
N LEU A 373 15.45 -19.96 4.02
CA LEU A 373 15.29 -18.54 3.78
C LEU A 373 14.07 -18.31 2.90
N VAL A 374 13.19 -17.38 3.30
CA VAL A 374 12.12 -16.88 2.43
C VAL A 374 12.45 -15.45 2.03
N TYR A 375 12.57 -15.25 0.73
CA TYR A 375 12.65 -13.95 0.10
C TYR A 375 11.25 -13.54 -0.36
N SER A 376 10.78 -12.35 0.01
CA SER A 376 9.48 -11.83 -0.41
C SER A 376 9.51 -10.35 -0.73
N THR A 377 8.59 -9.91 -1.60
CA THR A 377 8.32 -8.51 -1.94
C THR A 377 6.83 -8.28 -2.11
N CYS A 378 6.41 -7.03 -2.05
CA CYS A 378 5.09 -6.60 -2.53
C CYS A 378 5.17 -5.95 -3.93
N SER A 379 6.23 -6.22 -4.69
CA SER A 379 6.41 -5.76 -6.07
C SER A 379 5.81 -6.74 -7.07
N LEU A 380 5.39 -6.22 -8.22
CA LEU A 380 4.99 -7.01 -9.39
C LEU A 380 6.11 -7.11 -10.44
N GLU A 381 7.26 -6.48 -10.19
CA GLU A 381 8.31 -6.33 -11.17
C GLU A 381 9.30 -7.50 -11.14
N PRO A 382 9.63 -8.11 -12.30
CA PRO A 382 10.49 -9.30 -12.35
C PRO A 382 11.91 -9.04 -11.83
N GLU A 383 12.44 -7.83 -11.98
CA GLU A 383 13.77 -7.44 -11.49
C GLU A 383 13.89 -7.51 -9.96
N GLU A 384 12.78 -7.35 -9.26
CA GLU A 384 12.69 -7.42 -7.80
C GLU A 384 12.28 -8.80 -7.29
N ASN A 385 11.80 -9.67 -8.17
CA ASN A 385 11.19 -10.95 -7.86
C ASN A 385 12.02 -12.12 -8.41
N GLU A 386 11.53 -12.76 -9.48
CA GLU A 386 12.16 -13.96 -10.05
C GLU A 386 13.62 -13.75 -10.46
N ALA A 387 13.98 -12.59 -10.99
CA ALA A 387 15.35 -12.31 -11.38
C ALA A 387 16.33 -12.24 -10.19
N GLN A 388 15.85 -11.85 -9.00
CA GLN A 388 16.65 -11.92 -7.77
C GLN A 388 16.92 -13.37 -7.36
N VAL A 389 15.87 -14.19 -7.39
CA VAL A 389 15.96 -15.62 -7.00
C VAL A 389 16.84 -16.39 -7.95
N GLU A 390 16.65 -16.24 -9.25
CA GLU A 390 17.47 -16.89 -10.29
C GLU A 390 18.96 -16.53 -10.14
N ARG A 391 19.24 -15.25 -9.98
CA ARG A 391 20.62 -14.78 -9.78
C ARG A 391 21.22 -15.35 -8.51
N PHE A 392 20.48 -15.32 -7.40
CA PHE A 392 20.94 -15.85 -6.13
C PHE A 392 21.28 -17.33 -6.23
N LEU A 393 20.42 -18.15 -6.81
CA LEU A 393 20.66 -19.59 -6.98
C LEU A 393 21.85 -19.89 -7.90
N ASN A 394 22.08 -19.08 -8.92
CA ASN A 394 23.24 -19.21 -9.81
C ASN A 394 24.55 -18.81 -9.09
N GLU A 395 24.53 -17.85 -8.19
CA GLU A 395 25.71 -17.40 -7.44
C GLU A 395 26.00 -18.29 -6.21
N HIS A 396 25.00 -19.04 -5.71
CA HIS A 396 25.07 -19.84 -4.49
C HIS A 396 24.65 -21.32 -4.73
N PRO A 397 25.54 -22.18 -5.25
CA PRO A 397 25.21 -23.58 -5.59
C PRO A 397 24.89 -24.45 -4.36
N ASP A 398 25.22 -24.00 -3.16
CA ASP A 398 24.83 -24.58 -1.87
C ASP A 398 23.37 -24.29 -1.47
N TRP A 399 22.61 -23.59 -2.31
CA TRP A 399 21.20 -23.32 -2.13
C TRP A 399 20.35 -23.96 -3.21
N GLU A 400 19.07 -24.21 -2.90
CA GLU A 400 18.06 -24.73 -3.82
C GLU A 400 16.69 -24.15 -3.53
N LEU A 401 15.80 -24.13 -4.52
CA LEU A 401 14.38 -23.81 -4.33
C LEU A 401 13.73 -24.95 -3.54
N ASP A 402 13.00 -24.61 -2.46
CA ASP A 402 12.35 -25.56 -1.54
C ASP A 402 10.88 -25.14 -1.33
N PRO A 403 10.01 -25.30 -2.35
CA PRO A 403 8.60 -24.90 -2.22
C PRO A 403 7.92 -25.67 -1.09
N PRO A 404 6.91 -25.07 -0.42
CA PRO A 404 6.19 -25.75 0.65
C PRO A 404 5.42 -26.96 0.10
N ALA A 405 5.03 -27.86 1.02
CA ALA A 405 4.17 -28.98 0.68
C ALA A 405 2.83 -28.50 0.08
N GLU A 406 2.23 -29.34 -0.75
CA GLU A 406 0.92 -29.10 -1.33
C GLU A 406 -0.12 -28.81 -0.23
N GLY A 407 -0.98 -27.82 -0.47
CA GLY A 407 -2.01 -27.39 0.48
C GLY A 407 -1.58 -26.33 1.51
N ALA A 408 -0.30 -25.97 1.58
CA ALA A 408 0.16 -24.90 2.47
C ALA A 408 -0.43 -23.52 2.10
N VAL A 409 -0.60 -23.28 0.82
CA VAL A 409 -1.32 -22.13 0.24
C VAL A 409 -2.19 -22.61 -0.93
N PRO A 410 -3.21 -21.84 -1.35
CA PRO A 410 -4.01 -22.19 -2.52
C PRO A 410 -3.15 -22.36 -3.78
N ALA A 411 -3.45 -23.39 -4.58
CA ALA A 411 -2.70 -23.65 -5.82
C ALA A 411 -2.75 -22.49 -6.82
N SER A 412 -3.82 -21.68 -6.79
CA SER A 412 -3.99 -20.51 -7.66
C SER A 412 -2.92 -19.43 -7.49
N VAL A 413 -2.21 -19.40 -6.36
CA VAL A 413 -1.13 -18.43 -6.08
C VAL A 413 0.27 -19.04 -6.25
N LEU A 414 0.38 -20.27 -6.74
CA LEU A 414 1.66 -20.94 -6.98
C LEU A 414 1.96 -21.00 -8.47
N ASP A 415 3.19 -20.66 -8.83
CA ASP A 415 3.72 -20.78 -10.18
C ASP A 415 5.19 -21.20 -10.12
N GLY A 416 5.49 -22.41 -10.64
CA GLY A 416 6.85 -22.96 -10.62
C GLY A 416 7.46 -23.11 -9.21
N GLY A 417 6.64 -23.31 -8.19
CA GLY A 417 7.08 -23.38 -6.79
C GLY A 417 7.24 -22.01 -6.10
N LEU A 418 7.04 -20.92 -6.81
CA LEU A 418 7.07 -19.55 -6.30
C LEU A 418 5.65 -19.08 -5.93
N LEU A 419 5.54 -18.26 -4.89
CA LEU A 419 4.28 -17.58 -4.57
C LEU A 419 4.16 -16.32 -5.45
N ARG A 420 3.02 -16.20 -6.16
CA ARG A 420 2.67 -15.03 -6.97
C ARG A 420 1.23 -14.60 -6.71
N VAL A 421 1.06 -13.49 -6.03
CA VAL A 421 -0.27 -12.91 -5.76
C VAL A 421 -0.44 -11.65 -6.58
N LEU A 422 -1.48 -11.61 -7.41
CA LEU A 422 -1.77 -10.48 -8.31
C LEU A 422 -3.10 -9.82 -7.91
N PRO A 423 -3.16 -8.49 -7.73
CA PRO A 423 -4.34 -7.82 -7.20
C PRO A 423 -5.63 -8.07 -7.98
N HIS A 424 -5.57 -8.13 -9.31
CA HIS A 424 -6.74 -8.31 -10.18
C HIS A 424 -7.25 -9.75 -10.22
N LEU A 425 -6.38 -10.73 -10.01
CA LEU A 425 -6.78 -12.15 -9.99
C LEU A 425 -7.23 -12.61 -8.60
N HIS A 426 -6.66 -12.04 -7.54
CA HIS A 426 -6.78 -12.59 -6.19
C HIS A 426 -7.55 -11.68 -5.22
N GLY A 427 -7.88 -10.45 -5.61
CA GLY A 427 -8.63 -9.51 -4.76
C GLY A 427 -7.88 -8.98 -3.54
N THR A 428 -6.56 -9.22 -3.47
CA THR A 428 -5.65 -8.81 -2.37
C THR A 428 -4.63 -7.79 -2.85
N ASP A 429 -3.68 -7.39 -2.01
CA ASP A 429 -2.47 -6.74 -2.50
C ASP A 429 -1.62 -7.72 -3.32
N GLY A 430 -0.65 -7.22 -4.07
CA GLY A 430 0.33 -8.07 -4.74
C GLY A 430 1.39 -8.57 -3.77
N ALA A 431 1.85 -9.80 -3.98
CA ALA A 431 3.00 -10.35 -3.28
C ALA A 431 3.74 -11.37 -4.15
N PHE A 432 5.03 -11.47 -3.91
CA PHE A 432 5.90 -12.51 -4.42
C PHE A 432 6.65 -13.15 -3.26
N ALA A 433 6.87 -14.47 -3.29
CA ALA A 433 7.81 -15.11 -2.39
C ALA A 433 8.49 -16.34 -3.03
N ALA A 434 9.74 -16.56 -2.63
CA ALA A 434 10.50 -17.77 -2.90
C ALA A 434 11.04 -18.33 -1.58
N ARG A 435 10.83 -19.63 -1.35
CA ARG A 435 11.43 -20.34 -0.23
C ARG A 435 12.63 -21.13 -0.71
N LEU A 436 13.76 -20.89 -0.06
CA LEU A 436 15.05 -21.43 -0.38
C LEU A 436 15.56 -22.26 0.79
N ARG A 437 16.28 -23.33 0.51
CA ARG A 437 16.93 -24.19 1.50
C ARG A 437 18.43 -24.17 1.31
N ARG A 438 19.18 -23.97 2.39
CA ARG A 438 20.61 -24.19 2.41
C ARG A 438 20.89 -25.69 2.52
N LYS A 439 21.67 -26.23 1.61
CA LYS A 439 22.09 -27.64 1.67
C LYS A 439 22.91 -27.89 2.95
N ALA A 440 22.82 -29.12 3.50
CA ALA A 440 23.50 -29.50 4.73
C ALA A 440 25.02 -29.66 4.53
#